data_64e248a291dfe317676dabdde0c9d3c0
#
_entry.id   64e248a291dfe317676dabdde0c9d3c0
#
_cell.length_a   1.000
_cell.length_b   1.000
_cell.length_c   1.000
_cell.angle_alpha   90.00
_cell.angle_beta   90.00
_cell.angle_gamma   90.00
#
_symmetry.space_group_name_H-M   'P 1'
#
loop_
_entity.id
_entity.type
_entity.pdbx_description
1 polymer ?
#
loop_
_entity_poly.entity_id
_entity_poly.type
_entity_poly.pdbx_seq_one_letter_code
_entity_poly.pdbx_strand_id
1 'polypeptide(L)'
;KLSGWQSPTTDPIVCFELMLEIANRCGVADKIAFATDCARSEFYNKERNTYDFVDRELDTDEMIGYLKEMTTRFPFLYCEDVLQENDWEGWVKANRELNRTILIGDDFTVTNVAFLKKAYELKACGGFIFKPNQVGTVTECIAAHEYAQSVGMITVPSIRAGAVANDSIFDMAVAFGAPCTKQGPPRNGERIYGINFLARVASLHPNAKPYDFTTIARCF
;
A
#
# COMPACT_ATOMS: atom_id res chain seq x y z
N LYS A 1 -2.95 -18.01 11.41
CA LYS A 1 -3.30 -17.04 10.39
C LYS A 1 -2.25 -17.06 9.31
N LEU A 2 -2.70 -17.05 8.05
CA LEU A 2 -2.05 -17.81 6.99
C LEU A 2 -0.76 -17.22 6.40
N SER A 3 -0.36 -15.98 6.62
CA SER A 3 0.69 -15.43 5.77
C SER A 3 1.43 -14.22 6.32
N GLY A 4 1.42 -14.01 7.62
CA GLY A 4 2.08 -12.86 8.25
C GLY A 4 2.89 -13.24 9.48
N TRP A 5 3.67 -12.31 9.95
CA TRP A 5 4.25 -12.30 11.28
C TRP A 5 3.32 -11.53 12.21
N GLN A 6 3.12 -12.01 13.41
CA GLN A 6 2.32 -11.29 14.39
C GLN A 6 3.21 -10.25 15.07
N SER A 7 2.75 -9.00 15.11
CA SER A 7 3.40 -7.96 15.90
C SER A 7 3.33 -8.31 17.40
N PRO A 8 4.37 -8.02 18.17
CA PRO A 8 4.36 -8.17 19.63
C PRO A 8 3.49 -7.09 20.32
N THR A 9 3.02 -6.11 19.59
CA THR A 9 2.21 -4.98 20.09
C THR A 9 1.05 -4.69 19.14
N THR A 10 -0.02 -4.11 19.68
CA THR A 10 -1.16 -3.58 18.91
C THR A 10 -1.00 -2.09 18.57
N ASP A 11 -0.03 -1.41 19.19
CA ASP A 11 0.29 -0.01 18.89
C ASP A 11 1.18 0.07 17.64
N PRO A 12 0.71 0.67 16.52
CA PRO A 12 1.49 0.77 15.29
C PRO A 12 2.79 1.58 15.47
N ILE A 13 2.79 2.64 16.27
CA ILE A 13 4.00 3.46 16.50
C ILE A 13 5.10 2.62 17.12
N VAL A 14 4.79 1.87 18.17
CA VAL A 14 5.76 0.97 18.83
C VAL A 14 6.25 -0.11 17.85
N CYS A 15 5.37 -0.60 16.97
CA CYS A 15 5.75 -1.55 15.94
C CYS A 15 6.79 -0.95 14.95
N PHE A 16 6.57 0.27 14.48
CA PHE A 16 7.51 0.94 13.56
C PHE A 16 8.81 1.35 14.24
N GLU A 17 8.79 1.73 15.53
CA GLU A 17 10.01 1.94 16.30
C GLU A 17 10.87 0.67 16.33
N LEU A 18 10.26 -0.47 16.62
CA LEU A 18 10.94 -1.76 16.65
C LEU A 18 11.50 -2.14 15.27
N MET A 19 10.74 -1.91 14.20
CA MET A 19 11.20 -2.16 12.84
C MET A 19 12.38 -1.26 12.45
N LEU A 20 12.35 0.01 12.84
CA LEU A 20 13.45 0.94 12.59
C LEU A 20 14.70 0.57 13.39
N GLU A 21 14.55 0.13 14.65
CA GLU A 21 15.66 -0.38 15.44
C GLU A 21 16.30 -1.61 14.77
N ILE A 22 15.49 -2.55 14.28
CA ILE A 22 15.99 -3.72 13.54
C ILE A 22 16.74 -3.28 12.29
N ALA A 23 16.18 -2.35 11.50
CA ALA A 23 16.83 -1.83 10.30
C ALA A 23 18.18 -1.17 10.61
N ASN A 24 18.28 -0.40 11.71
CA ASN A 24 19.52 0.18 12.18
C ASN A 24 20.56 -0.89 12.57
N ARG A 25 20.16 -1.92 13.31
CA ARG A 25 21.04 -3.03 13.67
C ARG A 25 21.54 -3.81 12.45
N CYS A 26 20.72 -3.87 11.38
CA CYS A 26 21.11 -4.51 10.12
C CYS A 26 21.92 -3.58 9.20
N GLY A 27 22.10 -2.31 9.53
CA GLY A 27 22.79 -1.33 8.69
C GLY A 27 22.08 -1.00 7.38
N VAL A 28 20.73 -1.01 7.38
CA VAL A 28 19.89 -0.76 6.19
C VAL A 28 18.84 0.31 6.39
N ALA A 29 18.86 1.02 7.51
CA ALA A 29 17.85 2.02 7.84
C ALA A 29 17.77 3.17 6.81
N ASP A 30 18.89 3.51 6.19
CA ASP A 30 19.01 4.51 5.12
C ASP A 30 18.56 4.01 3.72
N LYS A 31 18.23 2.72 3.61
CA LYS A 31 17.90 2.03 2.35
C LYS A 31 16.46 1.55 2.29
N ILE A 32 15.68 1.81 3.32
CA ILE A 32 14.29 1.37 3.42
C ILE A 32 13.35 2.55 3.60
N ALA A 33 12.13 2.38 3.12
CA ALA A 33 10.96 3.15 3.52
C ALA A 33 9.88 2.18 3.99
N PHE A 34 9.02 2.63 4.89
CA PHE A 34 7.88 1.85 5.33
C PHE A 34 6.71 1.97 4.36
N ALA A 35 5.90 0.95 4.34
CA ALA A 35 4.58 0.96 3.75
C ALA A 35 3.63 0.21 4.70
N THR A 36 2.41 0.70 4.83
CA THR A 36 1.43 0.09 5.71
C THR A 36 0.06 0.02 5.07
N ASP A 37 -0.63 -1.07 5.31
CA ASP A 37 -2.06 -1.21 5.10
C ASP A 37 -2.76 -0.94 6.43
N CYS A 38 -3.50 0.16 6.50
CA CYS A 38 -4.21 0.58 7.71
C CYS A 38 -5.55 -0.13 7.88
N ALA A 39 -6.15 -0.61 6.77
CA ALA A 39 -7.42 -1.34 6.70
C ALA A 39 -8.54 -0.72 7.57
N ARG A 40 -8.69 0.61 7.52
CA ARG A 40 -9.52 1.33 8.49
C ARG A 40 -11.02 1.05 8.37
N SER A 41 -11.49 0.56 7.23
CA SER A 41 -12.88 0.10 7.08
C SER A 41 -13.23 -1.03 8.06
N GLU A 42 -12.26 -1.92 8.38
CA GLU A 42 -12.47 -3.03 9.32
C GLU A 42 -12.66 -2.60 10.77
N PHE A 43 -12.19 -1.41 11.12
CA PHE A 43 -12.23 -0.85 12.47
C PHE A 43 -13.23 0.30 12.62
N TYR A 44 -14.00 0.59 11.55
CA TYR A 44 -14.95 1.69 11.55
C TYR A 44 -16.32 1.32 12.11
N ASN A 45 -16.75 2.06 13.13
CA ASN A 45 -18.07 1.94 13.72
C ASN A 45 -19.04 2.94 13.07
N LYS A 46 -19.97 2.42 12.24
CA LYS A 46 -20.93 3.24 11.49
C LYS A 46 -21.93 3.99 12.39
N GLU A 47 -22.29 3.42 13.54
CA GLU A 47 -23.28 4.03 14.43
C GLU A 47 -22.71 5.24 15.18
N ARG A 48 -21.43 5.17 15.54
CA ARG A 48 -20.72 6.23 16.26
C ARG A 48 -19.94 7.18 15.35
N ASN A 49 -19.77 6.82 14.08
CA ASN A 49 -18.90 7.51 13.13
C ASN A 49 -17.47 7.65 13.62
N THR A 50 -16.92 6.59 14.24
CA THR A 50 -15.60 6.54 14.84
C THR A 50 -14.85 5.29 14.42
N TYR A 51 -13.53 5.30 14.64
CA TYR A 51 -12.65 4.14 14.47
C TYR A 51 -12.28 3.56 15.82
N ASP A 52 -12.48 2.26 16.02
CA ASP A 52 -11.91 1.54 17.16
C ASP A 52 -10.39 1.46 16.98
N PHE A 53 -9.61 2.07 17.85
CA PHE A 53 -8.18 2.20 17.68
C PHE A 53 -7.40 1.99 18.98
N VAL A 54 -6.67 0.85 19.05
CA VAL A 54 -5.88 0.41 20.20
C VAL A 54 -6.74 0.31 21.47
N ASP A 55 -6.81 1.36 22.27
CA ASP A 55 -7.54 1.46 23.55
C ASP A 55 -8.57 2.60 23.58
N ARG A 56 -8.82 3.24 22.45
CA ARG A 56 -9.69 4.42 22.33
C ARG A 56 -10.45 4.43 21.00
N GLU A 57 -11.43 5.30 20.91
CA GLU A 57 -12.12 5.63 19.67
C GLU A 57 -11.58 6.93 19.12
N LEU A 58 -11.44 7.02 17.80
CA LEU A 58 -11.02 8.24 17.10
C LEU A 58 -12.07 8.61 16.06
N ASP A 59 -12.37 9.89 15.94
CA ASP A 59 -13.08 10.39 14.77
C ASP A 59 -12.14 10.50 13.54
N THR A 60 -12.68 10.93 12.40
CA THR A 60 -11.88 11.06 11.16
C THR A 60 -10.72 12.05 11.33
N ASP A 61 -10.93 13.16 12.03
CA ASP A 61 -9.91 14.19 12.20
C ASP A 61 -8.80 13.76 13.16
N GLU A 62 -9.17 13.08 14.22
CA GLU A 62 -8.23 12.49 15.18
C GLU A 62 -7.41 11.38 14.53
N MET A 63 -8.04 10.54 13.66
CA MET A 63 -7.33 9.53 12.89
C MET A 63 -6.33 10.16 11.94
N ILE A 64 -6.70 11.22 11.20
CA ILE A 64 -5.77 11.95 10.34
C ILE A 64 -4.62 12.55 11.15
N GLY A 65 -4.91 13.11 12.32
CA GLY A 65 -3.88 13.64 13.24
C GLY A 65 -2.88 12.58 13.68
N TYR A 66 -3.35 11.38 14.06
CA TYR A 66 -2.51 10.24 14.40
C TYR A 66 -1.63 9.79 13.22
N LEU A 67 -2.21 9.65 12.04
CA LEU A 67 -1.48 9.25 10.83
C LEU A 67 -0.43 10.30 10.43
N LYS A 68 -0.72 11.58 10.66
CA LYS A 68 0.22 12.68 10.42
C LYS A 68 1.42 12.61 11.36
N GLU A 69 1.20 12.34 12.64
CA GLU A 69 2.28 12.08 13.60
C GLU A 69 3.13 10.89 13.14
N MET A 70 2.51 9.76 12.82
CA MET A 70 3.19 8.54 12.38
C MET A 70 4.04 8.78 11.12
N THR A 71 3.47 9.42 10.09
CA THR A 71 4.17 9.68 8.82
C THR A 71 5.20 10.80 8.90
N THR A 72 5.14 11.64 9.93
CA THR A 72 6.19 12.64 10.23
C THR A 72 7.37 11.99 10.95
N ARG A 73 7.09 11.02 11.80
CA ARG A 73 8.07 10.35 12.66
C ARG A 73 8.86 9.27 11.93
N PHE A 74 8.25 8.61 10.95
CA PHE A 74 8.85 7.52 10.20
C PHE A 74 8.80 7.75 8.69
N PRO A 75 9.76 7.20 7.91
CA PRO A 75 9.81 7.36 6.46
C PRO A 75 8.80 6.44 5.76
N PHE A 76 7.56 6.88 5.59
CA PHE A 76 6.55 6.12 4.86
C PHE A 76 6.54 6.47 3.38
N LEU A 77 6.78 5.48 2.53
CA LEU A 77 6.57 5.59 1.09
C LEU A 77 5.09 5.77 0.79
N TYR A 78 4.26 4.85 1.32
CA TYR A 78 2.81 4.96 1.19
C TYR A 78 2.05 4.43 2.41
N CYS A 79 0.82 4.91 2.57
CA CYS A 79 -0.18 4.39 3.48
C CYS A 79 -1.42 3.97 2.71
N GLU A 80 -1.83 2.72 2.85
CA GLU A 80 -2.99 2.10 2.22
C GLU A 80 -4.19 2.16 3.15
N ASP A 81 -5.37 2.43 2.59
CA ASP A 81 -6.69 2.42 3.26
C ASP A 81 -6.71 3.11 4.63
N VAL A 82 -6.27 4.36 4.60
CA VAL A 82 -6.07 5.21 5.80
C VAL A 82 -7.36 5.60 6.51
N LEU A 83 -8.50 5.56 5.82
CA LEU A 83 -9.85 5.81 6.32
C LEU A 83 -10.81 4.77 5.70
N GLN A 84 -12.05 4.74 6.20
CA GLN A 84 -13.07 3.86 5.63
C GLN A 84 -13.38 4.23 4.16
N GLU A 85 -13.75 3.23 3.35
CA GLU A 85 -13.83 3.33 1.88
C GLU A 85 -14.89 4.31 1.35
N ASN A 86 -15.86 4.75 2.16
CA ASN A 86 -16.91 5.66 1.71
C ASN A 86 -16.70 7.10 2.18
N ASP A 87 -15.67 7.40 2.97
CA ASP A 87 -15.38 8.75 3.48
C ASP A 87 -14.55 9.57 2.47
N TRP A 88 -15.16 9.91 1.34
CA TRP A 88 -14.48 10.67 0.28
C TRP A 88 -13.94 12.02 0.74
N GLU A 89 -14.67 12.72 1.62
CA GLU A 89 -14.26 14.02 2.15
C GLU A 89 -13.05 13.87 3.09
N GLY A 90 -13.10 12.86 3.96
CA GLY A 90 -11.97 12.50 4.82
C GLY A 90 -10.73 12.12 4.03
N TRP A 91 -10.87 11.33 2.95
CA TRP A 91 -9.75 10.98 2.09
C TRP A 91 -9.11 12.20 1.40
N VAL A 92 -9.92 13.15 0.91
CA VAL A 92 -9.40 14.42 0.35
C VAL A 92 -8.64 15.22 1.41
N LYS A 93 -9.19 15.31 2.62
CA LYS A 93 -8.52 15.98 3.74
C LYS A 93 -7.23 15.27 4.12
N ALA A 94 -7.27 13.94 4.28
CA ALA A 94 -6.10 13.13 4.60
C ALA A 94 -4.98 13.30 3.56
N ASN A 95 -5.29 13.23 2.25
CA ASN A 95 -4.27 13.38 1.20
C ASN A 95 -3.62 14.77 1.19
N ARG A 96 -4.35 15.80 1.58
CA ARG A 96 -3.81 17.15 1.73
C ARG A 96 -2.89 17.27 2.95
N GLU A 97 -3.24 16.64 4.06
CA GLU A 97 -2.55 16.78 5.34
C GLU A 97 -1.37 15.82 5.50
N LEU A 98 -1.46 14.63 4.92
CA LEU A 98 -0.42 13.60 4.95
C LEU A 98 0.57 13.76 3.79
N ASN A 99 1.15 14.95 3.64
CA ASN A 99 1.95 15.33 2.48
C ASN A 99 3.35 14.68 2.41
N ARG A 100 3.76 13.95 3.45
CA ARG A 100 5.03 13.22 3.50
C ARG A 100 4.93 11.75 3.07
N THR A 101 3.75 11.29 2.68
CA THR A 101 3.49 9.92 2.21
C THR A 101 2.56 9.95 1.01
N ILE A 102 2.42 8.83 0.32
CA ILE A 102 1.44 8.67 -0.76
C ILE A 102 0.26 7.89 -0.18
N LEU A 103 -0.96 8.40 -0.32
CA LEU A 103 -2.14 7.63 0.04
C LEU A 103 -2.52 6.70 -1.11
N ILE A 104 -2.79 5.44 -0.80
CA ILE A 104 -3.14 4.39 -1.75
C ILE A 104 -4.45 3.75 -1.35
N GLY A 105 -5.37 3.61 -2.30
CA GLY A 105 -6.65 2.93 -2.08
C GLY A 105 -6.59 1.47 -2.50
N ASP A 106 -7.01 0.57 -1.61
CA ASP A 106 -7.38 -0.82 -1.92
C ASP A 106 -8.91 -0.93 -1.98
N ASP A 107 -9.57 -1.04 -0.85
CA ASP A 107 -11.04 -1.09 -0.76
C ASP A 107 -11.70 0.23 -1.18
N PHE A 108 -10.98 1.34 -1.04
CA PHE A 108 -11.41 2.66 -1.51
C PHE A 108 -11.56 2.74 -3.04
N THR A 109 -10.78 1.98 -3.82
CA THR A 109 -10.75 2.08 -5.28
C THR A 109 -11.10 0.78 -6.01
N VAL A 110 -10.98 -0.37 -5.35
CA VAL A 110 -11.31 -1.73 -5.80
C VAL A 110 -10.86 -2.05 -7.22
N THR A 111 -9.69 -1.54 -7.64
CA THR A 111 -9.16 -1.68 -9.01
C THR A 111 -10.14 -1.18 -10.10
N ASN A 112 -11.03 -0.25 -9.78
CA ASN A 112 -12.11 0.21 -10.65
C ASN A 112 -11.80 1.58 -11.27
N VAL A 113 -11.84 1.68 -12.61
CA VAL A 113 -11.54 2.91 -13.36
C VAL A 113 -12.43 4.09 -12.94
N ALA A 114 -13.72 3.86 -12.65
CA ALA A 114 -14.61 4.95 -12.25
C ALA A 114 -14.23 5.54 -10.89
N PHE A 115 -13.86 4.68 -9.93
CA PHE A 115 -13.37 5.13 -8.63
C PHE A 115 -12.00 5.80 -8.73
N LEU A 116 -11.09 5.30 -9.58
CA LEU A 116 -9.80 5.95 -9.82
C LEU A 116 -9.97 7.35 -10.44
N LYS A 117 -10.89 7.52 -11.41
CA LYS A 117 -11.22 8.83 -11.97
C LYS A 117 -11.71 9.80 -10.90
N LYS A 118 -12.68 9.37 -10.11
CA LYS A 118 -13.21 10.18 -9.00
C LYS A 118 -12.12 10.52 -7.98
N ALA A 119 -11.28 9.55 -7.60
CA ALA A 119 -10.20 9.76 -6.64
C ALA A 119 -9.16 10.76 -7.16
N TYR A 120 -8.81 10.69 -8.44
CA TYR A 120 -7.91 11.64 -9.08
C TYR A 120 -8.50 13.05 -9.15
N GLU A 121 -9.74 13.19 -9.65
CA GLU A 121 -10.44 14.48 -9.77
C GLU A 121 -10.57 15.18 -8.42
N LEU A 122 -10.90 14.44 -7.37
CA LEU A 122 -11.01 14.96 -6.00
C LEU A 122 -9.66 15.10 -5.29
N LYS A 123 -8.57 14.59 -5.85
CA LYS A 123 -7.25 14.50 -5.20
C LYS A 123 -7.32 13.72 -3.88
N ALA A 124 -8.05 12.62 -3.87
CA ALA A 124 -8.26 11.81 -2.67
C ALA A 124 -7.09 10.86 -2.38
N CYS A 125 -6.42 10.33 -3.42
CA CYS A 125 -5.23 9.48 -3.26
C CYS A 125 -4.27 9.62 -4.44
N GLY A 126 -3.03 9.12 -4.28
CA GLY A 126 -1.98 9.16 -5.29
C GLY A 126 -1.72 7.82 -5.97
N GLY A 127 -2.47 6.77 -5.64
CA GLY A 127 -2.29 5.46 -6.23
C GLY A 127 -3.32 4.45 -5.75
N PHE A 128 -3.19 3.22 -6.20
CA PHE A 128 -4.11 2.14 -5.84
C PHE A 128 -3.43 0.78 -5.78
N ILE A 129 -4.01 -0.12 -5.00
CA ILE A 129 -3.63 -1.53 -4.98
C ILE A 129 -4.32 -2.22 -6.15
N PHE A 130 -3.51 -2.82 -7.02
CA PHE A 130 -3.98 -3.51 -8.20
C PHE A 130 -4.25 -4.98 -7.88
N LYS A 131 -5.51 -5.38 -7.98
CA LYS A 131 -6.00 -6.73 -7.72
C LYS A 131 -6.98 -7.17 -8.81
N PRO A 132 -6.57 -7.93 -9.83
CA PRO A 132 -7.42 -8.30 -10.97
C PRO A 132 -8.76 -8.93 -10.58
N ASN A 133 -8.78 -9.69 -9.49
CA ASN A 133 -10.01 -10.36 -9.04
C ASN A 133 -11.03 -9.42 -8.36
N GLN A 134 -10.69 -8.15 -8.06
CA GLN A 134 -11.67 -7.18 -7.55
C GLN A 134 -12.59 -6.68 -8.67
N VAL A 135 -12.03 -6.41 -9.86
CA VAL A 135 -12.79 -5.92 -11.01
C VAL A 135 -13.31 -7.05 -11.91
N GLY A 136 -12.66 -8.23 -11.88
CA GLY A 136 -13.18 -9.48 -12.42
C GLY A 136 -12.63 -9.88 -13.78
N THR A 137 -12.17 -8.95 -14.63
CA THR A 137 -11.57 -9.26 -15.93
C THR A 137 -10.19 -8.65 -16.09
N VAL A 138 -9.33 -9.31 -16.88
CA VAL A 138 -8.00 -8.79 -17.21
C VAL A 138 -8.09 -7.47 -17.98
N THR A 139 -9.05 -7.35 -18.89
CA THR A 139 -9.26 -6.14 -19.67
C THR A 139 -9.56 -4.92 -18.80
N GLU A 140 -10.48 -5.07 -17.84
CA GLU A 140 -10.85 -3.98 -16.93
C GLU A 140 -9.69 -3.62 -15.99
N CYS A 141 -8.94 -4.60 -15.50
CA CYS A 141 -7.82 -4.30 -14.61
C CYS A 141 -6.66 -3.62 -15.37
N ILE A 142 -6.39 -3.99 -16.63
CA ILE A 142 -5.42 -3.28 -17.47
C ILE A 142 -5.89 -1.85 -17.72
N ALA A 143 -7.16 -1.63 -18.04
CA ALA A 143 -7.71 -0.28 -18.20
C ALA A 143 -7.56 0.58 -16.94
N ALA A 144 -7.68 -0.01 -15.74
CA ALA A 144 -7.42 0.68 -14.48
C ALA A 144 -5.95 1.12 -14.36
N HIS A 145 -5.01 0.23 -14.71
CA HIS A 145 -3.59 0.55 -14.75
C HIS A 145 -3.27 1.66 -15.76
N GLU A 146 -3.73 1.51 -17.01
CA GLU A 146 -3.50 2.49 -18.08
C GLU A 146 -4.02 3.88 -17.71
N TYR A 147 -5.23 3.94 -17.13
CA TYR A 147 -5.76 5.20 -16.62
C TYR A 147 -4.86 5.79 -15.53
N ALA A 148 -4.52 5.02 -14.52
CA ALA A 148 -3.67 5.48 -13.42
C ALA A 148 -2.33 6.01 -13.93
N GLN A 149 -1.69 5.27 -14.85
CA GLN A 149 -0.44 5.69 -15.48
C GLN A 149 -0.59 7.02 -16.26
N SER A 150 -1.70 7.18 -16.99
CA SER A 150 -1.96 8.39 -17.79
C SER A 150 -2.09 9.66 -16.96
N VAL A 151 -2.44 9.56 -15.68
CA VAL A 151 -2.63 10.67 -14.76
C VAL A 151 -1.58 10.73 -13.64
N GLY A 152 -0.55 9.88 -13.69
CA GLY A 152 0.55 9.86 -12.73
C GLY A 152 0.23 9.24 -11.37
N MET A 153 -0.85 8.46 -11.26
CA MET A 153 -1.13 7.64 -10.08
C MET A 153 -0.29 6.37 -10.10
N ILE A 154 0.21 5.94 -8.95
CA ILE A 154 0.99 4.70 -8.87
C ILE A 154 0.10 3.46 -8.79
N THR A 155 0.52 2.40 -9.48
CA THR A 155 -0.09 1.07 -9.44
C THR A 155 0.77 0.16 -8.58
N VAL A 156 0.18 -0.47 -7.56
CA VAL A 156 0.85 -1.43 -6.67
C VAL A 156 0.22 -2.81 -6.85
N PRO A 157 0.77 -3.68 -7.70
CA PRO A 157 0.28 -5.04 -7.86
C PRO A 157 0.39 -5.82 -6.55
N SER A 158 -0.69 -6.49 -6.16
CA SER A 158 -0.78 -7.21 -4.90
C SER A 158 -1.28 -8.63 -5.07
N ILE A 159 -0.59 -9.58 -4.45
CA ILE A 159 -1.11 -10.93 -4.30
C ILE A 159 -2.26 -10.95 -3.27
N ARG A 160 -2.98 -12.08 -3.24
CA ARG A 160 -4.04 -12.34 -2.26
C ARG A 160 -3.55 -13.32 -1.19
N ALA A 161 -4.23 -13.34 -0.04
CA ALA A 161 -3.94 -14.28 1.04
C ALA A 161 -4.04 -15.75 0.60
N GLY A 162 -4.92 -16.04 -0.36
CA GLY A 162 -5.10 -17.35 -0.99
C GLY A 162 -4.34 -17.53 -2.32
N ALA A 163 -3.33 -16.71 -2.61
CA ALA A 163 -2.53 -16.83 -3.83
C ALA A 163 -1.84 -18.19 -3.92
N VAL A 164 -1.59 -18.62 -5.14
CA VAL A 164 -0.87 -19.86 -5.45
C VAL A 164 0.54 -19.56 -5.98
N ALA A 165 1.40 -20.56 -5.98
CA ALA A 165 2.65 -20.45 -6.71
C ALA A 165 2.36 -20.20 -8.20
N ASN A 166 3.19 -19.39 -8.85
CA ASN A 166 3.00 -19.00 -10.26
C ASN A 166 1.81 -18.04 -10.50
N ASP A 167 1.46 -17.22 -9.51
CA ASP A 167 0.46 -16.18 -9.68
C ASP A 167 0.93 -15.14 -10.71
N SER A 168 0.08 -14.85 -11.70
CA SER A 168 0.37 -13.92 -12.80
C SER A 168 0.56 -12.45 -12.37
N ILE A 169 0.29 -12.12 -11.12
CA ILE A 169 0.45 -10.75 -10.61
C ILE A 169 1.89 -10.25 -10.73
N PHE A 170 2.88 -11.15 -10.62
CA PHE A 170 4.29 -10.79 -10.76
C PHE A 170 4.67 -10.50 -12.22
N ASP A 171 4.08 -11.24 -13.18
CA ASP A 171 4.23 -10.96 -14.61
C ASP A 171 3.65 -9.58 -14.93
N MET A 172 2.47 -9.28 -14.41
CA MET A 172 1.82 -7.95 -14.57
C MET A 172 2.66 -6.85 -13.93
N ALA A 173 3.21 -7.07 -12.73
CA ALA A 173 4.07 -6.09 -12.06
C ALA A 173 5.29 -5.72 -12.89
N VAL A 174 5.95 -6.71 -13.49
CA VAL A 174 7.09 -6.49 -14.39
C VAL A 174 6.65 -5.81 -15.69
N ALA A 175 5.57 -6.27 -16.31
CA ALA A 175 5.05 -5.72 -17.56
C ALA A 175 4.65 -4.24 -17.43
N PHE A 176 4.11 -3.85 -16.29
CA PHE A 176 3.72 -2.47 -15.97
C PHE A 176 4.90 -1.58 -15.56
N GLY A 177 6.06 -2.15 -15.27
CA GLY A 177 7.15 -1.40 -14.64
C GLY A 177 6.74 -0.82 -13.28
N ALA A 178 5.93 -1.57 -12.54
CA ALA A 178 5.38 -1.10 -11.27
C ALA A 178 6.50 -0.76 -10.27
N PRO A 179 6.40 0.37 -9.52
CA PRO A 179 7.46 0.80 -8.61
C PRO A 179 7.67 -0.16 -7.43
N CYS A 180 6.65 -0.88 -7.03
CA CYS A 180 6.69 -1.89 -5.97
C CYS A 180 5.57 -2.91 -6.12
N THR A 181 5.67 -4.00 -5.38
CA THR A 181 4.64 -5.05 -5.27
C THR A 181 4.34 -5.33 -3.80
N LYS A 182 3.09 -5.64 -3.50
CA LYS A 182 2.65 -6.09 -2.17
C LYS A 182 2.52 -7.61 -2.16
N GLN A 183 3.43 -8.34 -1.47
CA GLN A 183 3.45 -9.80 -1.54
C GLN A 183 3.50 -10.54 -0.20
N GLY A 184 3.69 -9.86 0.91
CA GLY A 184 3.86 -10.47 2.22
C GLY A 184 5.24 -11.12 2.44
N PRO A 185 5.52 -11.62 3.66
CA PRO A 185 6.84 -12.10 4.05
C PRO A 185 7.20 -13.44 3.36
N PRO A 186 8.49 -13.77 3.19
CA PRO A 186 8.97 -15.00 2.54
C PRO A 186 8.79 -16.22 3.45
N ARG A 187 7.57 -16.56 3.81
CA ARG A 187 7.25 -17.64 4.73
C ARG A 187 6.63 -18.86 4.07
N ASN A 188 5.82 -18.66 3.04
CA ASN A 188 5.09 -19.71 2.34
C ASN A 188 5.59 -19.83 0.91
N GLY A 189 5.35 -20.96 0.26
CA GLY A 189 5.86 -21.27 -1.08
C GLY A 189 5.46 -20.25 -2.14
N GLU A 190 4.22 -19.78 -2.14
CA GLU A 190 3.71 -18.76 -3.06
C GLU A 190 4.42 -17.40 -2.90
N ARG A 191 4.84 -17.07 -1.67
CA ARG A 191 5.59 -15.82 -1.37
C ARG A 191 7.04 -15.93 -1.83
N ILE A 192 7.67 -17.07 -1.54
CA ILE A 192 9.03 -17.37 -1.98
C ILE A 192 9.10 -17.45 -3.50
N TYR A 193 8.06 -18.01 -4.14
CA TYR A 193 7.97 -18.03 -5.60
C TYR A 193 8.07 -16.63 -6.21
N GLY A 194 7.31 -15.64 -5.69
CA GLY A 194 7.33 -14.27 -6.20
C GLY A 194 8.72 -13.63 -6.10
N ILE A 195 9.42 -13.81 -4.99
CA ILE A 195 10.79 -13.31 -4.82
C ILE A 195 11.73 -13.97 -5.84
N ASN A 196 11.66 -15.29 -5.98
CA ASN A 196 12.48 -16.04 -6.92
C ASN A 196 12.15 -15.69 -8.37
N PHE A 197 10.87 -15.42 -8.68
CA PHE A 197 10.44 -14.95 -10.00
C PHE A 197 11.11 -13.61 -10.36
N LEU A 198 11.03 -12.63 -9.47
CA LEU A 198 11.65 -11.31 -9.69
C LEU A 198 13.17 -11.41 -9.81
N ALA A 199 13.83 -12.22 -8.98
CA ALA A 199 15.26 -12.47 -9.07
C ALA A 199 15.64 -13.13 -10.42
N ARG A 200 14.85 -14.08 -10.92
CA ARG A 200 15.03 -14.71 -12.23
C ARG A 200 14.86 -13.71 -13.36
N VAL A 201 13.81 -12.88 -13.31
CA VAL A 201 13.60 -11.81 -14.31
C VAL A 201 14.81 -10.87 -14.35
N ALA A 202 15.30 -10.44 -13.20
CA ALA A 202 16.49 -9.58 -13.12
C ALA A 202 17.73 -10.25 -13.72
N SER A 203 17.91 -11.57 -13.53
CA SER A 203 19.04 -12.31 -14.11
C SER A 203 18.96 -12.47 -15.64
N LEU A 204 17.74 -12.54 -16.18
CA LEU A 204 17.51 -12.63 -17.64
C LEU A 204 17.62 -11.27 -18.34
N HIS A 205 17.54 -10.20 -17.60
CA HIS A 205 17.60 -8.83 -18.11
C HIS A 205 18.72 -8.03 -17.40
N PRO A 206 20.00 -8.28 -17.73
CA PRO A 206 21.13 -7.72 -16.99
C PRO A 206 21.21 -6.19 -17.04
N ASN A 207 20.49 -5.55 -17.95
CA ASN A 207 20.38 -4.09 -18.03
C ASN A 207 19.19 -3.52 -17.20
N ALA A 208 18.30 -4.40 -16.69
CA ALA A 208 17.22 -3.97 -15.84
C ALA A 208 17.79 -3.51 -14.49
N LYS A 209 17.24 -2.41 -13.99
CA LYS A 209 17.60 -1.87 -12.66
C LYS A 209 16.38 -1.94 -11.76
N PRO A 210 16.57 -2.14 -10.44
CA PRO A 210 15.50 -1.93 -9.47
C PRO A 210 14.91 -0.54 -9.66
N TYR A 211 13.61 -0.42 -9.43
CA TYR A 211 12.95 0.88 -9.45
C TYR A 211 13.55 1.78 -8.36
N ASP A 212 13.91 2.99 -8.71
CA ASP A 212 14.36 3.99 -7.74
C ASP A 212 13.14 4.65 -7.09
N PHE A 213 12.71 4.11 -5.96
CA PHE A 213 11.54 4.60 -5.25
C PHE A 213 11.74 6.02 -4.67
N THR A 214 12.97 6.53 -4.59
CA THR A 214 13.21 7.91 -4.13
C THR A 214 12.61 8.93 -5.10
N THR A 215 12.38 8.55 -6.35
CA THR A 215 11.75 9.42 -7.36
C THR A 215 10.27 9.70 -7.08
N ILE A 216 9.61 8.84 -6.31
CA ILE A 216 8.20 8.98 -5.91
C ILE A 216 8.02 9.23 -4.41
N ALA A 217 9.04 8.96 -3.60
CA ALA A 217 8.98 9.11 -2.16
C ALA A 217 8.86 10.59 -1.75
N ARG A 218 8.02 10.86 -0.76
CA ARG A 218 7.81 12.18 -0.16
C ARG A 218 8.38 12.29 1.26
N CYS A 219 8.90 11.18 1.79
CA CYS A 219 9.38 11.05 3.17
C CYS A 219 10.85 11.42 3.36
N PHE A 220 11.58 11.65 2.28
CA PHE A 220 12.99 12.04 2.27
C PHE A 220 13.18 13.51 1.92
#